data_3ace0dff8c3c244ff48376bcf1e6486d
#
_entry.id   3ace0dff8c3c244ff48376bcf1e6486d
#
_cell.length_a   1.000
_cell.length_b   1.000
_cell.length_c   1.000
_cell.angle_alpha   90.00
_cell.angle_beta   90.00
_cell.angle_gamma   90.00
#
_symmetry.space_group_name_H-M   'P 1'
#
loop_
_entity.id
_entity.type
_entity.pdbx_description
1 polymer ?
#
loop_
_entity_poly.entity_id
_entity_poly.type
_entity_poly.pdbx_seq_one_letter_code
_entity_poly.pdbx_strand_id
1 'polypeptide(L)'
;MKLLIALLWLLHWLPLPILGRIGTAVGTLMYYAIPKRRKIAFTNLRLCMPELSEAQRKDIVMRHFQGYSRSILERSLIWWAPIPRLRRLIHIEPAVPQAEMENGPTILLCPHFVCLDVAGVAARVMPLSTIYSPQKNKAFDDLLRYGRER
;
A
#
# COMPACT_ATOMS: atom_id res chain seq x y z
N MET A 1 17.06 9.85 6.24
CA MET A 1 15.79 9.54 6.94
C MET A 1 14.93 10.79 7.13
N LYS A 2 15.37 11.83 7.87
CA LYS A 2 14.57 13.04 8.14
C LYS A 2 14.01 13.71 6.88
N LEU A 3 14.83 13.85 5.81
CA LEU A 3 14.40 14.43 4.54
C LEU A 3 13.28 13.61 3.86
N LEU A 4 13.38 12.27 3.88
CA LEU A 4 12.35 11.40 3.33
C LEU A 4 11.03 11.50 4.11
N ILE A 5 11.11 11.55 5.44
CA ILE A 5 9.93 11.75 6.30
C ILE A 5 9.29 13.11 6.00
N ALA A 6 10.09 14.18 5.89
CA ALA A 6 9.59 15.51 5.55
C ALA A 6 8.92 15.55 4.18
N LEU A 7 9.52 14.88 3.18
CA LEU A 7 8.94 14.77 1.84
C LEU A 7 7.59 14.03 1.86
N LEU A 8 7.54 12.86 2.51
CA LEU A 8 6.29 12.12 2.66
C LEU A 8 5.26 12.93 3.44
N TRP A 9 5.69 13.66 4.48
CA TRP A 9 4.80 14.56 5.20
C TRP A 9 4.25 15.68 4.32
N LEU A 10 5.05 16.28 3.45
CA LEU A 10 4.56 17.28 2.48
C LEU A 10 3.55 16.69 1.50
N LEU A 11 3.76 15.46 1.06
CA LEU A 11 2.86 14.78 0.12
C LEU A 11 1.45 14.57 0.68
N HIS A 12 1.27 14.44 2.01
CA HIS A 12 -0.06 14.22 2.56
C HIS A 12 -1.03 15.41 2.39
N TRP A 13 -0.52 16.61 2.09
CA TRP A 13 -1.37 17.77 1.78
C TRP A 13 -1.97 17.72 0.37
N LEU A 14 -1.37 16.95 -0.53
CA LEU A 14 -1.84 16.87 -1.92
C LEU A 14 -3.19 16.15 -2.02
N PRO A 15 -4.07 16.60 -2.93
CA PRO A 15 -5.27 15.84 -3.30
C PRO A 15 -4.92 14.44 -3.80
N LEU A 16 -5.72 13.43 -3.43
CA LEU A 16 -5.50 12.03 -3.81
C LEU A 16 -5.30 11.83 -5.33
N PRO A 17 -6.05 12.50 -6.24
CA PRO A 17 -5.82 12.35 -7.67
C PRO A 17 -4.44 12.83 -8.13
N ILE A 18 -3.90 13.90 -7.54
CA ILE A 18 -2.56 14.41 -7.86
C ILE A 18 -1.51 13.43 -7.36
N LEU A 19 -1.64 12.98 -6.11
CA LEU A 19 -0.75 11.99 -5.52
C LEU A 19 -0.73 10.69 -6.34
N GLY A 20 -1.90 10.24 -6.79
CA GLY A 20 -2.04 9.08 -7.67
C GLY A 20 -1.34 9.26 -9.02
N ARG A 21 -1.43 10.44 -9.66
CA ARG A 21 -0.74 10.73 -10.92
C ARG A 21 0.79 10.71 -10.73
N ILE A 22 1.28 11.33 -9.67
CA ILE A 22 2.72 11.30 -9.32
C ILE A 22 3.17 9.87 -9.11
N GLY A 23 2.42 9.06 -8.33
CA GLY A 23 2.73 7.67 -8.08
C GLY A 23 2.74 6.83 -9.37
N THR A 24 1.79 7.07 -10.27
CA THR A 24 1.74 6.41 -11.59
C THR A 24 2.98 6.77 -12.43
N ALA A 25 3.36 8.04 -12.49
CA ALA A 25 4.55 8.48 -13.22
C ALA A 25 5.83 7.86 -12.66
N VAL A 26 5.99 7.88 -11.32
CA VAL A 26 7.11 7.22 -10.62
C VAL A 26 7.12 5.71 -10.91
N GLY A 27 5.98 5.04 -10.85
CA GLY A 27 5.88 3.60 -11.16
C GLY A 27 6.25 3.28 -12.60
N THR A 28 5.84 4.11 -13.55
CA THR A 28 6.23 3.97 -14.95
C THR A 28 7.75 4.12 -15.10
N LEU A 29 8.36 5.11 -14.46
CA LEU A 29 9.81 5.27 -14.45
C LEU A 29 10.50 4.05 -13.84
N MET A 30 10.03 3.56 -12.70
CA MET A 30 10.59 2.37 -12.02
C MET A 30 10.48 1.09 -12.88
N TYR A 31 9.43 0.94 -13.66
CA TYR A 31 9.28 -0.18 -14.59
C TYR A 31 10.45 -0.24 -15.60
N TYR A 32 10.92 0.90 -16.08
CA TYR A 32 12.08 0.95 -16.98
C TYR A 32 13.41 0.89 -16.22
N ALA A 33 13.51 1.54 -15.08
CA ALA A 33 14.75 1.69 -14.32
C ALA A 33 15.16 0.42 -13.54
N ILE A 34 14.23 -0.51 -13.24
CA ILE A 34 14.50 -1.68 -12.39
C ILE A 34 14.25 -2.99 -13.16
N PRO A 35 15.10 -3.36 -14.15
CA PRO A 35 14.89 -4.51 -15.01
C PRO A 35 14.85 -5.84 -14.25
N LYS A 36 15.60 -5.97 -13.15
CA LYS A 36 15.62 -7.19 -12.32
C LYS A 36 14.23 -7.48 -11.72
N ARG A 37 13.59 -6.49 -11.13
CA ARG A 37 12.25 -6.65 -10.54
C ARG A 37 11.19 -6.90 -11.63
N ARG A 38 11.30 -6.21 -12.76
CA ARG A 38 10.45 -6.43 -13.91
C ARG A 38 10.54 -7.88 -14.42
N LYS A 39 11.76 -8.43 -14.56
CA LYS A 39 11.96 -9.82 -14.97
C LYS A 39 11.29 -10.80 -14.00
N ILE A 40 11.42 -10.59 -12.67
CA ILE A 40 10.74 -11.42 -11.66
C ILE A 40 9.24 -11.38 -11.84
N ALA A 41 8.64 -10.18 -12.02
CA ALA A 41 7.21 -10.04 -12.21
C ALA A 41 6.70 -10.79 -13.47
N PHE A 42 7.42 -10.69 -14.59
CA PHE A 42 7.11 -11.47 -15.79
C PHE A 42 7.22 -12.97 -15.58
N THR A 43 8.27 -13.44 -14.90
CA THR A 43 8.44 -14.86 -14.58
C THR A 43 7.28 -15.38 -13.75
N ASN A 44 6.89 -14.64 -12.70
CA ASN A 44 5.77 -15.03 -11.86
C ASN A 44 4.44 -15.12 -12.65
N LEU A 45 4.17 -14.15 -13.52
CA LEU A 45 2.97 -14.20 -14.36
C LEU A 45 2.98 -15.36 -15.36
N ARG A 46 4.14 -15.70 -15.93
CA ARG A 46 4.25 -16.87 -16.83
C ARG A 46 3.98 -18.19 -16.09
N LEU A 47 4.39 -18.27 -14.83
CA LEU A 47 4.19 -19.47 -14.01
C LEU A 47 2.77 -19.59 -13.47
N CYS A 48 2.19 -18.48 -12.99
CA CYS A 48 0.88 -18.49 -12.31
C CYS A 48 -0.30 -18.28 -13.28
N MET A 49 -0.06 -17.66 -14.45
CA MET A 49 -1.07 -17.30 -15.44
C MET A 49 -0.53 -17.59 -16.86
N PRO A 50 -0.29 -18.89 -17.19
CA PRO A 50 0.31 -19.27 -18.46
C PRO A 50 -0.59 -18.92 -19.67
N GLU A 51 -1.88 -18.82 -19.48
CA GLU A 51 -2.90 -18.48 -20.50
C GLU A 51 -2.80 -17.05 -21.01
N LEU A 52 -2.15 -16.14 -20.27
CA LEU A 52 -2.03 -14.73 -20.68
C LEU A 52 -1.04 -14.57 -21.84
N SER A 53 -1.40 -13.72 -22.79
CA SER A 53 -0.48 -13.26 -23.85
C SER A 53 0.64 -12.38 -23.28
N GLU A 54 1.76 -12.24 -24.01
CA GLU A 54 2.85 -11.35 -23.61
C GLU A 54 2.41 -9.88 -23.49
N ALA A 55 1.46 -9.45 -24.33
CA ALA A 55 0.89 -8.09 -24.25
C ALA A 55 0.11 -7.88 -22.95
N GLN A 56 -0.71 -8.86 -22.55
CA GLN A 56 -1.45 -8.82 -21.29
C GLN A 56 -0.51 -8.84 -20.09
N ARG A 57 0.52 -9.71 -20.11
CA ARG A 57 1.54 -9.73 -19.05
C ARG A 57 2.26 -8.39 -18.91
N LYS A 58 2.63 -7.77 -20.05
CA LYS A 58 3.29 -6.46 -20.05
C LYS A 58 2.40 -5.39 -19.40
N ASP A 59 1.13 -5.36 -19.73
CA ASP A 59 0.16 -4.41 -19.17
C ASP A 59 -0.01 -4.64 -17.65
N ILE A 60 -0.16 -5.89 -17.20
CA ILE A 60 -0.28 -6.22 -15.77
C ILE A 60 0.99 -5.80 -15.02
N VAL A 61 2.19 -6.11 -15.54
CA VAL A 61 3.44 -5.73 -14.89
C VAL A 61 3.58 -4.21 -14.83
N MET A 62 3.24 -3.48 -15.89
CA MET A 62 3.27 -2.03 -15.88
C MET A 62 2.34 -1.46 -14.80
N ARG A 63 1.08 -1.91 -14.77
CA ARG A 63 0.09 -1.49 -13.78
C ARG A 63 0.50 -1.88 -12.36
N HIS A 64 1.17 -3.02 -12.17
CA HIS A 64 1.72 -3.42 -10.86
C HIS A 64 2.76 -2.41 -10.38
N PHE A 65 3.71 -2.00 -11.20
CA PHE A 65 4.71 -0.98 -10.83
C PHE A 65 4.06 0.36 -10.50
N GLN A 66 3.07 0.77 -11.31
CA GLN A 66 2.32 2.00 -11.07
C GLN A 66 1.52 1.94 -9.76
N GLY A 67 0.77 0.86 -9.54
CA GLY A 67 -0.01 0.65 -8.32
C GLY A 67 0.85 0.57 -7.07
N TYR A 68 1.98 -0.14 -7.13
CA TYR A 68 2.93 -0.23 -6.02
C TYR A 68 3.52 1.14 -5.66
N SER A 69 3.94 1.92 -6.64
CA SER A 69 4.46 3.27 -6.40
C SER A 69 3.40 4.21 -5.83
N ARG A 70 2.16 4.11 -6.34
CA ARG A 70 1.02 4.86 -5.77
C ARG A 70 0.83 4.50 -4.30
N SER A 71 0.77 3.22 -3.95
CA SER A 71 0.55 2.78 -2.57
C SER A 71 1.63 3.29 -1.61
N ILE A 72 2.89 3.37 -2.06
CA ILE A 72 3.98 3.95 -1.26
C ILE A 72 3.74 5.44 -0.96
N LEU A 73 3.33 6.22 -1.97
CA LEU A 73 3.07 7.65 -1.77
C LEU A 73 1.78 7.89 -0.99
N GLU A 74 0.76 7.08 -1.20
CA GLU A 74 -0.54 7.15 -0.50
C GLU A 74 -0.42 6.84 1.00
N ARG A 75 0.64 6.14 1.44
CA ARG A 75 0.98 5.99 2.87
C ARG A 75 1.13 7.34 3.58
N SER A 76 1.55 8.38 2.88
CA SER A 76 1.62 9.72 3.43
C SER A 76 0.25 10.20 3.95
N LEU A 77 -0.83 9.90 3.24
CA LEU A 77 -2.19 10.19 3.69
C LEU A 77 -2.56 9.32 4.91
N ILE A 78 -2.30 8.02 4.83
CA ILE A 78 -2.64 7.08 5.90
C ILE A 78 -1.94 7.46 7.21
N TRP A 79 -0.70 7.92 7.15
CA TRP A 79 0.10 8.23 8.32
C TRP A 79 -0.18 9.62 8.91
N TRP A 80 -0.46 10.63 8.09
CA TRP A 80 -0.54 12.03 8.58
C TRP A 80 -1.88 12.72 8.35
N ALA A 81 -2.73 12.23 7.45
CA ALA A 81 -4.01 12.89 7.26
C ALA A 81 -4.91 12.74 8.50
N PRO A 82 -5.67 13.79 8.86
CA PRO A 82 -6.63 13.71 9.95
C PRO A 82 -7.76 12.73 9.62
N ILE A 83 -8.30 12.07 10.64
CA ILE A 83 -9.37 11.06 10.51
C ILE A 83 -10.55 11.53 9.66
N PRO A 84 -11.06 12.78 9.79
CA PRO A 84 -12.17 13.25 8.95
C PRO A 84 -11.83 13.25 7.45
N ARG A 85 -10.57 13.49 7.07
CA ARG A 85 -10.11 13.42 5.68
C ARG A 85 -10.04 11.96 5.20
N LEU A 86 -9.51 11.06 6.02
CA LEU A 86 -9.45 9.64 5.70
C LEU A 86 -10.84 9.04 5.49
N ARG A 87 -11.81 9.37 6.36
CA ARG A 87 -13.21 8.92 6.22
C ARG A 87 -13.89 9.38 4.93
N ARG A 88 -13.47 10.49 4.34
CA ARG A 88 -13.97 10.93 3.02
C ARG A 88 -13.32 10.20 1.85
N LEU A 89 -12.10 9.69 2.04
CA LEU A 89 -11.32 9.03 0.99
C LEU A 89 -11.47 7.52 1.00
N ILE A 90 -11.77 6.94 2.15
CA ILE A 90 -11.82 5.49 2.35
C ILE A 90 -13.24 5.14 2.78
N HIS A 91 -13.89 4.33 1.96
CA HIS A 91 -15.18 3.72 2.26
C HIS A 91 -14.96 2.26 2.66
N ILE A 92 -15.42 1.88 3.85
CA ILE A 92 -15.30 0.52 4.37
C ILE A 92 -16.70 -0.10 4.31
N GLU A 93 -16.83 -1.14 3.51
CA GLU A 93 -18.02 -1.99 3.45
C GLU A 93 -17.70 -3.32 4.13
N PRO A 94 -18.08 -3.51 5.39
CA PRO A 94 -17.81 -4.76 6.09
C PRO A 94 -18.70 -5.88 5.53
N ALA A 95 -18.08 -6.98 5.12
CA ALA A 95 -18.81 -8.19 4.71
C ALA A 95 -19.49 -8.90 5.90
N VAL A 96 -18.97 -8.64 7.12
CA VAL A 96 -19.50 -9.16 8.38
C VAL A 96 -19.88 -7.97 9.27
N PRO A 97 -21.06 -7.94 9.87
CA PRO A 97 -21.46 -6.89 10.79
C PRO A 97 -20.44 -6.68 11.92
N GLN A 98 -20.15 -5.42 12.26
CA GLN A 98 -19.17 -5.11 13.31
C GLN A 98 -19.52 -5.77 14.65
N ALA A 99 -20.81 -5.84 14.98
CA ALA A 99 -21.29 -6.52 16.19
C ALA A 99 -20.89 -8.00 16.28
N GLU A 100 -20.81 -8.71 15.15
CA GLU A 100 -20.34 -10.09 15.13
C GLU A 100 -18.84 -10.18 15.39
N MET A 101 -18.05 -9.22 14.93
CA MET A 101 -16.61 -9.17 15.19
C MET A 101 -16.29 -8.83 16.66
N GLU A 102 -17.18 -8.11 17.34
CA GLU A 102 -17.02 -7.69 18.74
C GLU A 102 -17.50 -8.75 19.75
N ASN A 103 -18.27 -9.76 19.31
CA ASN A 103 -18.82 -10.79 20.17
C ASN A 103 -17.82 -11.85 20.68
N GLY A 104 -16.53 -11.74 20.31
CA GLY A 104 -15.51 -12.69 20.77
C GLY A 104 -14.16 -12.50 20.09
N PRO A 105 -13.17 -13.33 20.40
CA PRO A 105 -11.86 -13.29 19.76
C PRO A 105 -12.00 -13.51 18.25
N THR A 106 -11.60 -12.51 17.47
CA THR A 106 -11.72 -12.53 16.01
C THR A 106 -10.35 -12.46 15.35
N ILE A 107 -10.09 -13.33 14.38
CA ILE A 107 -8.89 -13.31 13.55
C ILE A 107 -9.25 -12.70 12.19
N LEU A 108 -8.63 -11.55 11.84
CA LEU A 108 -8.77 -10.94 10.55
C LEU A 108 -7.68 -11.46 9.60
N LEU A 109 -8.08 -12.16 8.54
CA LEU A 109 -7.17 -12.60 7.50
C LEU A 109 -6.99 -11.48 6.47
N CYS A 110 -5.81 -10.87 6.46
CA CYS A 110 -5.46 -9.79 5.54
C CYS A 110 -4.45 -10.27 4.50
N PRO A 111 -4.87 -10.63 3.28
CA PRO A 111 -3.95 -11.02 2.22
C PRO A 111 -3.11 -9.83 1.72
N HIS A 112 -1.91 -10.13 1.20
CA HIS A 112 -0.95 -9.12 0.75
C HIS A 112 -1.33 -8.52 -0.60
N PHE A 113 -2.27 -7.57 -0.60
CA PHE A 113 -2.56 -6.73 -1.75
C PHE A 113 -1.68 -5.46 -1.77
N VAL A 114 -1.57 -4.84 -2.93
CA VAL A 114 -0.79 -3.59 -3.11
C VAL A 114 -1.21 -2.48 -2.14
N CYS A 115 -2.51 -2.39 -1.83
CA CYS A 115 -3.08 -1.38 -0.94
C CYS A 115 -3.32 -1.87 0.51
N LEU A 116 -2.63 -2.91 0.95
CA LEU A 116 -2.81 -3.48 2.30
C LEU A 116 -2.70 -2.44 3.43
N ASP A 117 -1.81 -1.45 3.29
CA ASP A 117 -1.67 -0.40 4.31
C ASP A 117 -2.95 0.45 4.49
N VAL A 118 -3.85 0.49 3.50
CA VAL A 118 -5.17 1.16 3.65
C VAL A 118 -6.02 0.45 4.70
N ALA A 119 -5.95 -0.88 4.78
CA ALA A 119 -6.62 -1.65 5.84
C ALA A 119 -6.10 -1.27 7.24
N GLY A 120 -4.86 -0.81 7.35
CA GLY A 120 -4.30 -0.30 8.60
C GLY A 120 -5.02 0.94 9.15
N VAL A 121 -5.82 1.64 8.33
CA VAL A 121 -6.66 2.74 8.82
C VAL A 121 -7.73 2.22 9.78
N ALA A 122 -8.22 1.00 9.58
CA ALA A 122 -9.15 0.37 10.52
C ALA A 122 -8.53 0.22 11.92
N ALA A 123 -7.22 -0.04 12.00
CA ALA A 123 -6.48 -0.13 13.28
C ALA A 123 -6.43 1.19 14.06
N ARG A 124 -6.70 2.33 13.41
CA ARG A 124 -6.79 3.65 14.09
C ARG A 124 -8.13 3.87 14.79
N VAL A 125 -9.11 3.04 14.52
CA VAL A 125 -10.49 3.18 15.06
C VAL A 125 -10.98 1.90 15.76
N MET A 126 -10.22 0.81 15.66
CA MET A 126 -10.54 -0.50 16.27
C MET A 126 -9.30 -1.03 17.03
N PRO A 127 -9.48 -1.65 18.21
CA PRO A 127 -8.38 -2.29 18.92
C PRO A 127 -7.92 -3.54 18.17
N LEU A 128 -6.84 -3.45 17.40
CA LEU A 128 -6.26 -4.54 16.63
C LEU A 128 -4.86 -4.87 17.14
N SER A 129 -4.56 -6.16 17.19
CA SER A 129 -3.20 -6.68 17.40
C SER A 129 -2.70 -7.30 16.11
N THR A 130 -1.43 -7.09 15.77
CA THR A 130 -0.81 -7.67 14.58
C THR A 130 0.56 -8.23 14.87
N ILE A 131 0.96 -9.24 14.12
CA ILE A 131 2.32 -9.79 14.17
C ILE A 131 3.16 -8.99 13.18
N TYR A 132 4.26 -8.44 13.66
CA TYR A 132 5.19 -7.67 12.85
C TYR A 132 6.53 -8.40 12.72
N SER A 133 7.04 -8.50 11.50
CA SER A 133 8.40 -8.97 11.22
C SER A 133 9.29 -7.78 10.83
N PRO A 134 10.39 -7.51 11.56
CA PRO A 134 11.29 -6.40 11.25
C PRO A 134 11.87 -6.50 9.84
N GLN A 135 12.02 -5.35 9.19
CA GLN A 135 12.64 -5.29 7.88
C GLN A 135 14.15 -5.39 7.98
N LYS A 136 14.80 -6.07 7.01
CA LYS A 136 16.27 -6.19 6.97
C LYS A 136 16.98 -4.84 6.93
N ASN A 137 16.42 -3.86 6.25
CA ASN A 137 16.94 -2.49 6.23
C ASN A 137 16.37 -1.72 7.41
N LYS A 138 17.19 -1.50 8.44
CA LYS A 138 16.79 -0.80 9.67
C LYS A 138 16.20 0.59 9.41
N ALA A 139 16.76 1.35 8.48
CA ALA A 139 16.27 2.69 8.17
C ALA A 139 14.85 2.66 7.56
N PHE A 140 14.56 1.64 6.75
CA PHE A 140 13.23 1.42 6.20
C PHE A 140 12.26 0.89 7.26
N ASP A 141 12.74 0.03 8.16
CA ASP A 141 11.98 -0.48 9.30
C ASP A 141 11.54 0.65 10.22
N ASP A 142 12.47 1.50 10.62
CA ASP A 142 12.21 2.67 11.46
C ASP A 142 11.19 3.63 10.82
N LEU A 143 11.23 3.82 9.50
CA LEU A 143 10.25 4.62 8.76
C LEU A 143 8.84 4.00 8.82
N LEU A 144 8.74 2.69 8.58
CA LEU A 144 7.45 1.99 8.61
C LEU A 144 6.83 2.01 10.00
N ARG A 145 7.63 1.75 11.04
CA ARG A 145 7.18 1.81 12.43
C ARG A 145 6.72 3.21 12.80
N TYR A 146 7.54 4.22 12.51
CA TYR A 146 7.18 5.61 12.74
C TYR A 146 5.82 6.00 12.11
N GLY A 147 5.53 5.53 10.89
CA GLY A 147 4.27 5.81 10.22
C GLY A 147 3.08 5.04 10.79
N ARG A 148 3.29 3.79 11.24
CA ARG A 148 2.22 2.90 11.74
C ARG A 148 1.85 3.14 13.19
N GLU A 149 2.77 3.64 14.00
CA GLU A 149 2.57 3.92 15.42
C GLU A 149 1.90 5.28 15.68
N ARG A 150 1.50 5.99 14.64
CA ARG A 150 0.80 7.29 14.71
C ARG A 150 -0.70 7.09 14.53
#